data_33cb53582006d39aeb830dc7ef08affa
#
_entry.id   33cb53582006d39aeb830dc7ef08affa
#
_cell.length_a   1.000
_cell.length_b   1.000
_cell.length_c   1.000
_cell.angle_alpha   90.00
_cell.angle_beta   90.00
_cell.angle_gamma   90.00
#
_symmetry.space_group_name_H-M   'P 1'
#
loop_
_entity.id
_entity.type
_entity.pdbx_description
1 polymer ?
#
loop_
_entity_poly.entity_id
_entity_poly.type
_entity_poly.pdbx_seq_one_letter_code
_entity_poly.pdbx_strand_id
1 'polypeptide(L)'
;MILNKKNGIEKMQDYFPPTEQIEEEDEKRLAHQPVQHQNLYKMYKELEASFWTDEDIDKDCEKDAFDRDRASEGERRLFDYVQGFFAVSDFVVGDIIGEKLGGRIKNTDVRLVYSFISMMENINMITYSKVIEKAVKNTKERSEILNSAARIPSIKRKIDWIRKWVGMDNDVHNLERESIVGLFELVERNNRFLEAMYPGENVDKYKSKEILGLEEKLKEKIPSLDTLLVALSILEGVFFSGSFAVIFWFASQNKFSGASKANQLIKNDEGKHVENGALIHRTLIKHKVPQSLVYEMVKEAVEIETAFMEDAMPEGLRGMNSKLMVRYVKYSADWVLDLFGYEKLYFVKFEDTFDFCKKQSISDTFTDFFKGEEVNYKIHGENENAGDRMVVFHDDLDEI
;
A
#
# COMPACT_ATOMS: atom_id res chain seq x y z
N MET A 1 11.19 -10.23 -38.23
CA MET A 1 11.99 -9.32 -37.41
C MET A 1 11.25 -9.25 -36.05
N ILE A 2 11.64 -10.08 -35.10
CA ILE A 2 11.01 -10.16 -33.77
C ILE A 2 11.63 -9.02 -32.96
N LEU A 3 10.98 -7.87 -32.92
CA LEU A 3 11.32 -6.79 -32.02
C LEU A 3 11.15 -7.32 -30.58
N ASN A 4 12.20 -7.19 -29.82
CA ASN A 4 12.30 -7.67 -28.46
C ASN A 4 11.21 -6.97 -27.62
N LYS A 5 10.12 -7.67 -27.29
CA LYS A 5 8.95 -7.13 -26.54
C LYS A 5 9.35 -6.45 -25.22
N LYS A 6 10.48 -6.83 -24.63
CA LYS A 6 11.04 -6.21 -23.42
C LYS A 6 11.43 -4.74 -23.63
N ASN A 7 12.03 -4.42 -24.78
CA ASN A 7 12.46 -3.04 -25.09
C ASN A 7 11.29 -2.05 -25.28
N GLY A 8 10.11 -2.53 -25.65
CA GLY A 8 8.92 -1.68 -25.79
C GLY A 8 8.35 -1.22 -24.45
N ILE A 9 8.39 -2.10 -23.44
CA ILE A 9 7.85 -1.80 -22.09
C ILE A 9 8.81 -0.88 -21.32
N GLU A 10 10.12 -1.12 -21.42
CA GLU A 10 11.14 -0.23 -20.83
C GLU A 10 11.03 1.18 -21.42
N LYS A 11 10.78 1.31 -22.71
CA LYS A 11 10.56 2.61 -23.36
C LYS A 11 9.23 3.29 -23.03
N MET A 12 8.18 2.53 -22.68
CA MET A 12 6.92 3.12 -22.19
C MET A 12 7.12 3.84 -20.86
N GLN A 13 8.05 3.39 -20.03
CA GLN A 13 8.38 4.03 -18.76
C GLN A 13 9.05 5.39 -18.94
N ASP A 14 9.76 5.60 -20.08
CA ASP A 14 10.42 6.87 -20.42
C ASP A 14 9.46 7.89 -21.05
N TYR A 15 8.26 7.46 -21.50
CA TYR A 15 7.29 8.32 -22.16
C TYR A 15 6.43 9.16 -21.19
N PHE A 16 6.41 8.80 -19.90
CA PHE A 16 5.75 9.67 -18.94
C PHE A 16 6.42 11.05 -18.97
N PRO A 17 5.61 12.13 -19.03
CA PRO A 17 6.18 13.47 -19.13
C PRO A 17 7.25 13.68 -18.04
N PRO A 18 8.30 14.48 -18.32
CA PRO A 18 9.37 14.77 -17.35
C PRO A 18 8.88 15.22 -15.98
N THR A 19 7.62 15.68 -15.90
CA THR A 19 6.91 16.09 -14.70
C THR A 19 6.56 14.95 -13.74
N GLU A 20 6.55 13.69 -14.19
CA GLU A 20 6.39 12.50 -13.36
C GLU A 20 7.74 11.86 -12.99
N GLN A 21 8.81 12.27 -13.62
CA GLN A 21 10.15 11.86 -13.22
C GLN A 21 10.48 12.56 -11.89
N ILE A 22 10.60 11.78 -10.85
CA ILE A 22 11.20 12.25 -9.62
C ILE A 22 12.68 12.44 -9.93
N GLU A 23 12.99 13.63 -10.38
CA GLU A 23 14.30 14.25 -10.68
C GLU A 23 15.24 13.56 -11.66
N GLU A 24 15.51 14.24 -12.79
CA GLU A 24 16.51 13.89 -13.78
C GLU A 24 17.96 13.85 -13.24
N GLU A 25 18.22 14.50 -12.09
CA GLU A 25 19.58 14.62 -11.54
C GLU A 25 20.13 13.29 -11.00
N ASP A 26 19.28 12.36 -10.61
CA ASP A 26 19.69 11.10 -9.98
C ASP A 26 20.26 10.07 -10.98
N GLU A 27 20.08 10.24 -12.28
CA GLU A 27 20.65 9.35 -13.28
C GLU A 27 22.20 9.35 -13.30
N LYS A 28 22.83 10.40 -12.78
CA LYS A 28 24.27 10.53 -12.66
C LYS A 28 24.85 10.11 -11.31
N ARG A 29 23.99 9.76 -10.36
CA ARG A 29 24.39 9.44 -9.01
C ARG A 29 24.93 8.01 -8.92
N LEU A 30 26.21 7.86 -8.65
CA LEU A 30 26.91 6.56 -8.56
C LEU A 30 27.12 6.11 -7.10
N ALA A 31 26.77 6.94 -6.13
CA ALA A 31 26.93 6.65 -4.70
C ALA A 31 25.74 7.19 -3.90
N HIS A 32 25.45 6.59 -2.73
CA HIS A 32 24.36 7.05 -1.87
C HIS A 32 24.60 8.46 -1.32
N GLN A 33 25.84 8.78 -0.98
CA GLN A 33 26.20 10.11 -0.46
C GLN A 33 26.54 11.10 -1.60
N PRO A 34 26.18 12.39 -1.46
CA PRO A 34 25.37 12.95 -0.36
C PRO A 34 23.89 12.58 -0.49
N VAL A 35 23.20 12.44 0.66
CA VAL A 35 21.75 12.22 0.70
C VAL A 35 21.03 13.48 0.19
N GLN A 36 20.19 13.34 -0.82
CA GLN A 36 19.46 14.48 -1.39
C GLN A 36 18.17 14.78 -0.63
N HIS A 37 17.48 13.73 -0.15
CA HIS A 37 16.19 13.84 0.54
C HIS A 37 16.29 13.28 1.96
N GLN A 38 16.75 14.12 2.90
CA GLN A 38 16.97 13.73 4.29
C GLN A 38 15.72 13.12 4.97
N ASN A 39 14.54 13.63 4.65
CA ASN A 39 13.27 13.11 5.21
C ASN A 39 12.99 11.67 4.74
N LEU A 40 13.29 11.33 3.47
CA LEU A 40 13.15 9.97 2.96
C LEU A 40 14.19 9.04 3.56
N TYR A 41 15.43 9.52 3.72
CA TYR A 41 16.46 8.73 4.38
C TYR A 41 16.13 8.47 5.85
N LYS A 42 15.59 9.47 6.57
CA LYS A 42 15.08 9.28 7.92
C LYS A 42 13.97 8.23 7.95
N MET A 43 12.99 8.32 7.05
CA MET A 43 11.92 7.33 6.90
C MET A 43 12.49 5.92 6.66
N TYR A 44 13.47 5.78 5.76
CA TYR A 44 14.15 4.51 5.54
C TYR A 44 14.79 3.95 6.82
N LYS A 45 15.46 4.80 7.62
CA LYS A 45 16.06 4.38 8.89
C LYS A 45 15.03 3.98 9.95
N GLU A 46 13.86 4.60 9.95
CA GLU A 46 12.74 4.23 10.80
C GLU A 46 12.13 2.87 10.38
N LEU A 47 12.02 2.62 9.07
CA LEU A 47 11.60 1.34 8.52
C LEU A 47 12.62 0.23 8.87
N GLU A 48 13.92 0.49 8.65
CA GLU A 48 15.01 -0.45 8.98
C GLU A 48 15.02 -0.80 10.48
N ALA A 49 14.79 0.18 11.35
CA ALA A 49 14.74 -0.03 12.80
C ALA A 49 13.51 -0.84 13.24
N SER A 50 12.45 -0.85 12.44
CA SER A 50 11.22 -1.61 12.71
C SER A 50 11.18 -2.99 12.06
N PHE A 51 12.29 -3.50 11.52
CA PHE A 51 12.38 -4.79 10.87
C PHE A 51 11.98 -5.94 11.80
N TRP A 52 11.18 -6.87 11.28
CA TRP A 52 10.73 -8.07 11.96
C TRP A 52 10.54 -9.21 10.92
N THR A 53 10.36 -10.44 11.39
CA THR A 53 10.16 -11.61 10.53
C THR A 53 8.96 -12.43 10.99
N ASP A 54 8.48 -13.34 10.14
CA ASP A 54 7.33 -14.18 10.45
C ASP A 54 7.57 -15.16 11.61
N GLU A 55 8.82 -15.40 12.03
CA GLU A 55 9.15 -16.18 13.23
C GLU A 55 8.82 -15.45 14.53
N ASP A 56 8.72 -14.13 14.52
CA ASP A 56 8.43 -13.32 15.71
C ASP A 56 7.01 -13.56 16.28
N ILE A 57 6.12 -14.21 15.49
CA ILE A 57 4.75 -14.53 15.90
C ILE A 57 4.53 -16.00 16.27
N ASP A 58 5.50 -16.90 16.13
CA ASP A 58 5.31 -18.35 16.25
C ASP A 58 4.66 -18.78 17.58
N LYS A 59 5.14 -18.23 18.69
CA LYS A 59 4.61 -18.55 20.03
C LYS A 59 3.19 -18.04 20.25
N ASP A 60 2.88 -16.89 19.66
CA ASP A 60 1.56 -16.26 19.82
C ASP A 60 0.49 -17.01 19.03
N CYS A 61 0.86 -17.69 17.93
CA CYS A 61 -0.05 -18.48 17.09
C CYS A 61 -0.49 -19.82 17.71
N GLU A 62 0.13 -20.30 18.78
CA GLU A 62 -0.16 -21.64 19.37
C GLU A 62 -1.61 -21.81 19.81
N LYS A 63 -2.29 -20.72 20.18
CA LYS A 63 -3.67 -20.73 20.68
C LYS A 63 -4.74 -20.46 19.63
N ASP A 64 -4.37 -19.95 18.46
CA ASP A 64 -5.35 -19.46 17.48
C ASP A 64 -6.30 -20.56 16.98
N ALA A 65 -5.81 -21.79 16.79
CA ALA A 65 -6.66 -22.93 16.45
C ALA A 65 -7.68 -23.26 17.55
N PHE A 66 -7.28 -23.19 18.80
CA PHE A 66 -8.18 -23.41 19.95
C PHE A 66 -9.25 -22.32 20.05
N ASP A 67 -8.86 -21.05 19.83
CA ASP A 67 -9.78 -19.93 19.84
C ASP A 67 -10.80 -20.04 18.70
N ARG A 68 -10.34 -20.46 17.48
CA ARG A 68 -11.20 -20.68 16.31
C ARG A 68 -12.21 -21.82 16.56
N ASP A 69 -11.80 -22.92 17.17
CA ASP A 69 -12.68 -24.06 17.49
C ASP A 69 -13.83 -23.65 18.43
N ARG A 70 -13.61 -22.62 19.28
CA ARG A 70 -14.58 -22.11 20.26
C ARG A 70 -15.32 -20.85 19.80
N ALA A 71 -14.89 -20.23 18.74
CA ALA A 71 -15.55 -19.07 18.18
C ALA A 71 -16.95 -19.40 17.68
N SER A 72 -17.88 -18.47 17.84
CA SER A 72 -19.20 -18.57 17.21
C SER A 72 -19.09 -18.60 15.69
N GLU A 73 -20.15 -19.00 15.01
CA GLU A 73 -20.19 -19.02 13.56
C GLU A 73 -19.94 -17.61 12.97
N GLY A 74 -20.53 -16.58 13.55
CA GLY A 74 -20.31 -15.18 13.15
C GLY A 74 -18.86 -14.73 13.37
N GLU A 75 -18.23 -15.11 14.47
CA GLU A 75 -16.81 -14.80 14.73
C GLU A 75 -15.90 -15.53 13.76
N ARG A 76 -16.14 -16.83 13.48
CA ARG A 76 -15.36 -17.58 12.47
C ARG A 76 -15.50 -16.96 11.10
N ARG A 77 -16.74 -16.64 10.68
CA ARG A 77 -16.99 -15.98 9.43
C ARG A 77 -16.20 -14.66 9.32
N LEU A 78 -16.28 -13.82 10.34
CA LEU A 78 -15.60 -12.53 10.37
C LEU A 78 -14.07 -12.70 10.30
N PHE A 79 -13.50 -13.65 11.05
CA PHE A 79 -12.07 -13.97 10.98
C PHE A 79 -11.66 -14.44 9.59
N ASP A 80 -12.40 -15.37 8.99
CA ASP A 80 -12.10 -15.94 7.67
C ASP A 80 -12.17 -14.87 6.57
N TYR A 81 -13.14 -13.95 6.64
CA TYR A 81 -13.27 -12.85 5.69
C TYR A 81 -12.07 -11.90 5.77
N VAL A 82 -11.68 -11.52 6.97
CA VAL A 82 -10.57 -10.57 7.18
C VAL A 82 -9.23 -11.19 6.81
N GLN A 83 -8.96 -12.41 7.27
CA GLN A 83 -7.70 -13.11 6.92
C GLN A 83 -7.61 -13.43 5.43
N GLY A 84 -8.73 -13.82 4.82
CA GLY A 84 -8.80 -14.05 3.38
C GLY A 84 -8.56 -12.78 2.56
N PHE A 85 -9.04 -11.63 3.02
CA PHE A 85 -8.76 -10.36 2.38
C PHE A 85 -7.27 -10.00 2.48
N PHE A 86 -6.68 -10.04 3.66
CA PHE A 86 -5.27 -9.74 3.84
C PHE A 86 -4.36 -10.63 2.98
N ALA A 87 -4.54 -11.93 3.02
CA ALA A 87 -3.70 -12.88 2.27
C ALA A 87 -3.71 -12.64 0.75
N VAL A 88 -4.79 -12.08 0.20
CA VAL A 88 -4.89 -11.76 -1.23
C VAL A 88 -4.35 -10.36 -1.53
N SER A 89 -4.60 -9.38 -0.64
CA SER A 89 -4.23 -7.99 -0.90
C SER A 89 -2.73 -7.76 -0.87
N ASP A 90 -1.99 -8.34 0.07
CA ASP A 90 -0.52 -8.19 0.16
C ASP A 90 0.18 -8.78 -1.07
N PHE A 91 -0.36 -9.89 -1.62
CA PHE A 91 0.14 -10.39 -2.88
C PHE A 91 -0.02 -9.35 -4.01
N VAL A 92 -1.18 -8.69 -4.08
CA VAL A 92 -1.44 -7.65 -5.10
C VAL A 92 -0.61 -6.40 -4.85
N VAL A 93 -0.39 -6.00 -3.59
CA VAL A 93 0.49 -4.86 -3.23
C VAL A 93 1.92 -5.13 -3.67
N GLY A 94 2.45 -6.32 -3.37
CA GLY A 94 3.80 -6.74 -3.80
C GLY A 94 3.99 -6.66 -5.32
N ASP A 95 3.00 -7.12 -6.10
CA ASP A 95 3.02 -7.02 -7.56
C ASP A 95 3.01 -5.54 -8.04
N ILE A 96 2.19 -4.67 -7.40
CA ILE A 96 2.13 -3.25 -7.76
C ILE A 96 3.47 -2.57 -7.48
N ILE A 97 4.07 -2.79 -6.32
CA ILE A 97 5.35 -2.19 -5.96
C ILE A 97 6.44 -2.68 -6.90
N GLY A 98 6.52 -3.99 -7.15
CA GLY A 98 7.54 -4.59 -8.02
C GLY A 98 7.39 -4.20 -9.49
N GLU A 99 6.18 -4.32 -10.05
CA GLU A 99 5.94 -4.15 -11.49
C GLU A 99 5.61 -2.72 -11.90
N LYS A 100 4.90 -1.97 -11.06
CA LYS A 100 4.37 -0.65 -11.44
C LYS A 100 5.18 0.51 -10.88
N LEU A 101 5.70 0.39 -9.66
CA LEU A 101 6.50 1.45 -9.04
C LEU A 101 8.00 1.27 -9.30
N GLY A 102 8.55 0.06 -9.15
CA GLY A 102 9.98 -0.19 -9.16
C GLY A 102 10.72 0.30 -10.43
N GLY A 103 10.09 0.14 -11.62
CA GLY A 103 10.65 0.63 -12.88
C GLY A 103 10.44 2.13 -13.14
N ARG A 104 9.54 2.79 -12.44
CA ARG A 104 9.18 4.20 -12.64
C ARG A 104 9.90 5.15 -11.69
N ILE A 105 10.31 4.66 -10.53
CA ILE A 105 11.02 5.44 -9.52
C ILE A 105 12.50 5.49 -9.89
N LYS A 106 12.98 6.65 -10.33
CA LYS A 106 14.39 6.89 -10.69
C LYS A 106 15.19 7.48 -9.52
N ASN A 107 14.54 8.21 -8.62
CA ASN A 107 15.18 8.80 -7.45
C ASN A 107 15.72 7.73 -6.49
N THR A 108 17.01 7.80 -6.16
CA THR A 108 17.71 6.79 -5.34
C THR A 108 17.18 6.72 -3.91
N ASP A 109 16.84 7.86 -3.30
CA ASP A 109 16.35 7.88 -1.91
C ASP A 109 14.93 7.29 -1.83
N VAL A 110 14.07 7.53 -2.85
CA VAL A 110 12.75 6.90 -2.95
C VAL A 110 12.86 5.40 -3.21
N ARG A 111 13.77 4.96 -4.11
CA ARG A 111 14.00 3.53 -4.36
C ARG A 111 14.48 2.78 -3.12
N LEU A 112 15.32 3.42 -2.30
CA LEU A 112 15.81 2.86 -1.06
C LEU A 112 14.63 2.49 -0.14
N VAL A 113 13.69 3.42 0.06
CA VAL A 113 12.47 3.21 0.87
C VAL A 113 11.61 2.10 0.26
N TYR A 114 11.26 2.18 -1.02
CA TYR A 114 10.38 1.17 -1.64
C TYR A 114 11.01 -0.21 -1.77
N SER A 115 12.34 -0.32 -1.83
CA SER A 115 13.01 -1.62 -1.78
C SER A 115 12.82 -2.30 -0.42
N PHE A 116 12.86 -1.54 0.67
CA PHE A 116 12.57 -2.04 2.00
C PHE A 116 11.09 -2.40 2.16
N ILE A 117 10.17 -1.52 1.73
CA ILE A 117 8.73 -1.78 1.73
C ILE A 117 8.43 -3.07 0.97
N SER A 118 8.96 -3.25 -0.24
CA SER A 118 8.75 -4.46 -1.04
C SER A 118 9.25 -5.74 -0.33
N MET A 119 10.32 -5.65 0.45
CA MET A 119 10.79 -6.76 1.27
C MET A 119 9.80 -7.07 2.39
N MET A 120 9.28 -6.05 3.08
CA MET A 120 8.32 -6.22 4.17
C MET A 120 6.99 -6.77 3.67
N GLU A 121 6.52 -6.38 2.48
CA GLU A 121 5.32 -6.97 1.85
C GLU A 121 5.43 -8.49 1.65
N ASN A 122 6.62 -8.98 1.29
CA ASN A 122 6.85 -10.42 1.22
C ASN A 122 6.73 -11.10 2.59
N ILE A 123 7.24 -10.46 3.65
CA ILE A 123 7.13 -10.96 5.03
C ILE A 123 5.67 -10.93 5.50
N ASN A 124 4.93 -9.85 5.21
CA ASN A 124 3.52 -9.71 5.50
C ASN A 124 2.70 -10.84 4.86
N MET A 125 2.89 -11.08 3.57
CA MET A 125 2.24 -12.16 2.80
C MET A 125 2.51 -13.55 3.41
N ILE A 126 3.77 -13.85 3.76
CA ILE A 126 4.15 -15.12 4.41
C ILE A 126 3.47 -15.21 5.78
N THR A 127 3.46 -14.13 6.54
CA THR A 127 2.87 -14.05 7.87
C THR A 127 1.38 -14.32 7.86
N TYR A 128 0.61 -13.73 6.93
CA TYR A 128 -0.82 -14.04 6.82
C TYR A 128 -1.09 -15.49 6.44
N SER A 129 -0.27 -16.06 5.55
CA SER A 129 -0.34 -17.49 5.21
C SER A 129 -0.10 -18.37 6.44
N LYS A 130 0.90 -18.03 7.26
CA LYS A 130 1.23 -18.71 8.52
C LYS A 130 0.08 -18.59 9.56
N VAL A 131 -0.48 -17.40 9.74
CA VAL A 131 -1.63 -17.18 10.65
C VAL A 131 -2.81 -18.07 10.25
N ILE A 132 -3.16 -18.11 8.97
CA ILE A 132 -4.24 -18.97 8.46
C ILE A 132 -3.90 -20.46 8.69
N GLU A 133 -2.66 -20.88 8.42
CA GLU A 133 -2.22 -22.26 8.63
C GLU A 133 -2.32 -22.68 10.09
N LYS A 134 -1.91 -21.83 11.02
CA LYS A 134 -1.95 -22.10 12.46
C LYS A 134 -3.37 -22.07 13.03
N ALA A 135 -4.22 -21.15 12.60
CA ALA A 135 -5.59 -21.01 13.08
C ALA A 135 -6.54 -22.07 12.50
N VAL A 136 -6.34 -22.51 11.24
CA VAL A 136 -7.28 -23.35 10.49
C VAL A 136 -6.66 -24.73 10.24
N LYS A 137 -7.07 -25.75 11.01
CA LYS A 137 -6.53 -27.13 10.89
C LYS A 137 -6.96 -27.83 9.60
N ASN A 138 -8.18 -27.53 9.12
CA ASN A 138 -8.74 -28.17 7.93
C ASN A 138 -8.14 -27.59 6.65
N THR A 139 -7.45 -28.43 5.86
CA THR A 139 -6.78 -28.01 4.61
C THR A 139 -7.73 -27.47 3.56
N LYS A 140 -8.97 -27.98 3.49
CA LYS A 140 -9.98 -27.49 2.55
C LYS A 140 -10.43 -26.07 2.94
N GLU A 141 -10.72 -25.84 4.23
CA GLU A 141 -11.08 -24.52 4.73
C GLU A 141 -9.93 -23.53 4.51
N ARG A 142 -8.67 -23.90 4.77
CA ARG A 142 -7.50 -23.07 4.46
C ARG A 142 -7.46 -22.66 2.99
N SER A 143 -7.63 -23.64 2.09
CA SER A 143 -7.66 -23.36 0.65
C SER A 143 -8.82 -22.42 0.29
N GLU A 144 -9.94 -22.53 0.95
CA GLU A 144 -11.11 -21.67 0.73
C GLU A 144 -10.86 -20.23 1.16
N ILE A 145 -10.16 -20.03 2.30
CA ILE A 145 -9.77 -18.70 2.79
C ILE A 145 -8.72 -18.07 1.87
N LEU A 146 -7.67 -18.82 1.51
CA LEU A 146 -6.61 -18.34 0.60
C LEU A 146 -7.13 -18.01 -0.81
N ASN A 147 -8.24 -18.63 -1.24
CA ASN A 147 -8.90 -18.33 -2.52
C ASN A 147 -10.14 -17.43 -2.35
N SER A 148 -10.19 -16.63 -1.30
CA SER A 148 -11.35 -15.81 -0.94
C SER A 148 -11.75 -14.81 -2.02
N ALA A 149 -10.80 -14.20 -2.74
CA ALA A 149 -11.10 -13.26 -3.82
C ALA A 149 -11.90 -13.88 -4.98
N ALA A 150 -11.74 -15.18 -5.24
CA ALA A 150 -12.52 -15.91 -6.25
C ALA A 150 -13.93 -16.30 -5.75
N ARG A 151 -14.16 -16.31 -4.43
CA ARG A 151 -15.37 -16.87 -3.81
C ARG A 151 -16.24 -15.84 -3.11
N ILE A 152 -15.65 -14.78 -2.57
CA ILE A 152 -16.33 -13.75 -1.79
C ILE A 152 -16.43 -12.48 -2.63
N PRO A 153 -17.66 -12.13 -3.10
CA PRO A 153 -17.84 -10.98 -3.99
C PRO A 153 -17.37 -9.65 -3.40
N SER A 154 -17.51 -9.45 -2.09
CA SER A 154 -17.06 -8.22 -1.43
C SER A 154 -15.54 -8.10 -1.40
N ILE A 155 -14.79 -9.19 -1.26
CA ILE A 155 -13.31 -9.21 -1.40
C ILE A 155 -12.93 -8.96 -2.86
N LYS A 156 -13.60 -9.64 -3.80
CA LYS A 156 -13.34 -9.43 -5.23
C LYS A 156 -13.49 -7.95 -5.62
N ARG A 157 -14.53 -7.27 -5.14
CA ARG A 157 -14.72 -5.83 -5.41
C ARG A 157 -13.55 -4.96 -4.92
N LYS A 158 -12.94 -5.28 -3.77
CA LYS A 158 -11.73 -4.58 -3.31
C LYS A 158 -10.57 -4.77 -4.28
N ILE A 159 -10.34 -6.00 -4.73
CA ILE A 159 -9.25 -6.32 -5.68
C ILE A 159 -9.52 -5.68 -7.05
N ASP A 160 -10.77 -5.70 -7.53
CA ASP A 160 -11.15 -5.05 -8.79
C ASP A 160 -10.94 -3.52 -8.72
N TRP A 161 -11.24 -2.90 -7.57
CA TRP A 161 -10.96 -1.47 -7.33
C TRP A 161 -9.46 -1.17 -7.42
N ILE A 162 -8.62 -1.98 -6.74
CA ILE A 162 -7.16 -1.82 -6.79
C ILE A 162 -6.69 -1.91 -8.25
N ARG A 163 -7.09 -2.96 -8.97
CA ARG A 163 -6.70 -3.18 -10.37
C ARG A 163 -7.13 -2.04 -11.28
N LYS A 164 -8.34 -1.51 -11.09
CA LYS A 164 -8.85 -0.34 -11.82
C LYS A 164 -7.88 0.84 -11.67
N TRP A 165 -7.56 1.21 -10.44
CA TRP A 165 -6.81 2.44 -10.17
C TRP A 165 -5.31 2.33 -10.37
N VAL A 166 -4.76 1.11 -10.35
CA VAL A 166 -3.33 0.87 -10.63
C VAL A 166 -3.06 0.38 -12.06
N GLY A 167 -4.10 0.25 -12.88
CA GLY A 167 -3.98 -0.20 -14.27
C GLY A 167 -3.56 -1.67 -14.41
N MET A 168 -4.12 -2.57 -13.57
CA MET A 168 -3.88 -4.02 -13.58
C MET A 168 -5.11 -4.83 -14.04
N ASP A 169 -5.98 -4.28 -14.85
CA ASP A 169 -7.21 -4.96 -15.30
C ASP A 169 -6.87 -6.17 -16.21
N ASN A 170 -7.08 -7.38 -15.71
CA ASN A 170 -6.59 -8.62 -16.32
C ASN A 170 -7.33 -9.06 -17.59
N ASP A 171 -8.60 -8.69 -17.77
CA ASP A 171 -9.38 -9.14 -18.94
C ASP A 171 -9.05 -8.37 -20.22
N VAL A 172 -8.32 -7.28 -20.09
CA VAL A 172 -7.88 -6.40 -21.17
C VAL A 172 -6.39 -6.62 -21.51
N HIS A 173 -5.64 -7.34 -20.67
CA HIS A 173 -4.17 -7.33 -20.67
C HIS A 173 -3.48 -7.90 -21.91
N ASN A 174 -4.02 -8.90 -22.60
CA ASN A 174 -3.25 -9.48 -23.73
C ASN A 174 -3.54 -8.79 -25.08
N LEU A 175 -4.78 -8.40 -25.34
CA LEU A 175 -5.14 -7.71 -26.59
C LEU A 175 -4.93 -6.19 -26.50
N GLU A 176 -5.24 -5.56 -25.35
CA GLU A 176 -4.99 -4.12 -25.17
C GLU A 176 -3.51 -3.80 -24.95
N ARG A 177 -2.73 -4.67 -24.32
CA ARG A 177 -1.27 -4.45 -24.15
C ARG A 177 -0.57 -4.35 -25.51
N GLU A 178 -0.90 -5.20 -26.47
CA GLU A 178 -0.36 -5.09 -27.84
C GLU A 178 -0.86 -3.83 -28.56
N SER A 179 -2.11 -3.44 -28.30
CA SER A 179 -2.67 -2.19 -28.84
C SER A 179 -2.06 -0.95 -28.20
N ILE A 180 -1.84 -0.95 -26.90
CA ILE A 180 -1.19 0.15 -26.17
C ILE A 180 0.26 0.31 -26.63
N VAL A 181 1.02 -0.78 -26.77
CA VAL A 181 2.39 -0.75 -27.30
C VAL A 181 2.42 -0.19 -28.73
N GLY A 182 1.48 -0.62 -29.57
CA GLY A 182 1.37 -0.08 -30.95
C GLY A 182 1.00 1.40 -30.99
N LEU A 183 0.10 1.85 -30.13
CA LEU A 183 -0.24 3.27 -29.99
C LEU A 183 0.94 4.09 -29.48
N PHE A 184 1.65 3.57 -28.49
CA PHE A 184 2.85 4.19 -27.94
C PHE A 184 3.94 4.34 -29.01
N GLU A 185 4.26 3.29 -29.76
CA GLU A 185 5.24 3.34 -30.84
C GLU A 185 4.86 4.35 -31.93
N LEU A 186 3.56 4.50 -32.22
CA LEU A 186 3.07 5.48 -33.17
C LEU A 186 3.30 6.91 -32.68
N VAL A 187 2.92 7.18 -31.43
CA VAL A 187 3.09 8.51 -30.82
C VAL A 187 4.57 8.86 -30.67
N GLU A 188 5.39 7.94 -30.19
CA GLU A 188 6.84 8.14 -30.03
C GLU A 188 7.52 8.42 -31.37
N ARG A 189 7.18 7.68 -32.42
CA ARG A 189 7.71 7.91 -33.74
C ARG A 189 7.35 9.30 -34.29
N ASN A 190 6.12 9.76 -34.02
CA ASN A 190 5.69 11.10 -34.44
C ASN A 190 6.46 12.17 -33.64
N ASN A 191 6.59 12.02 -32.32
CA ASN A 191 7.32 12.98 -31.50
C ASN A 191 8.78 13.10 -31.91
N ARG A 192 9.50 11.98 -32.12
CA ARG A 192 10.87 11.99 -32.58
C ARG A 192 11.01 12.66 -33.96
N PHE A 193 10.06 12.46 -34.86
CA PHE A 193 10.04 13.11 -36.16
C PHE A 193 9.91 14.64 -36.00
N LEU A 194 9.00 15.09 -35.13
CA LEU A 194 8.79 16.52 -34.88
C LEU A 194 10.01 17.15 -34.17
N GLU A 195 10.62 16.47 -33.21
CA GLU A 195 11.84 16.92 -32.51
C GLU A 195 13.03 17.07 -33.50
N ALA A 196 13.15 16.13 -34.44
CA ALA A 196 14.18 16.22 -35.49
C ALA A 196 13.92 17.35 -36.48
N MET A 197 12.64 17.68 -36.72
CA MET A 197 12.26 18.78 -37.64
C MET A 197 12.33 20.16 -36.97
N TYR A 198 12.13 20.23 -35.65
CA TYR A 198 12.05 21.48 -34.89
C TYR A 198 12.91 21.40 -33.62
N PRO A 199 14.23 21.26 -33.72
CA PRO A 199 15.12 21.04 -32.61
C PRO A 199 15.10 22.22 -31.62
N GLY A 200 14.84 21.91 -30.36
CA GLY A 200 14.77 22.90 -29.25
C GLY A 200 13.44 23.67 -29.15
N GLU A 201 12.43 23.34 -29.98
CA GLU A 201 11.10 23.92 -29.86
C GLU A 201 10.13 23.01 -29.10
N ASN A 202 9.06 23.60 -28.51
CA ASN A 202 7.95 22.80 -28.04
C ASN A 202 7.19 22.21 -29.23
N VAL A 203 7.31 20.88 -29.38
CA VAL A 203 6.76 20.15 -30.53
C VAL A 203 5.24 19.94 -30.44
N ASP A 204 4.61 20.18 -29.28
CA ASP A 204 3.16 19.96 -29.09
C ASP A 204 2.33 20.81 -30.05
N LYS A 205 2.80 22.01 -30.40
CA LYS A 205 2.13 22.92 -31.36
C LYS A 205 2.09 22.39 -32.81
N TYR A 206 2.89 21.37 -33.10
CA TYR A 206 2.96 20.75 -34.42
C TYR A 206 2.29 19.38 -34.48
N LYS A 207 1.79 18.85 -33.34
CA LYS A 207 1.08 17.59 -33.32
C LYS A 207 -0.29 17.69 -33.95
N SER A 208 -0.66 16.67 -34.71
CA SER A 208 -2.04 16.57 -35.21
C SER A 208 -3.03 16.31 -34.08
N LYS A 209 -4.30 16.63 -34.32
CA LYS A 209 -5.37 16.32 -33.33
C LYS A 209 -5.48 14.83 -33.04
N GLU A 210 -5.20 13.97 -34.02
CA GLU A 210 -5.20 12.52 -33.88
C GLU A 210 -4.09 12.08 -32.93
N ILE A 211 -2.86 12.60 -33.06
CA ILE A 211 -1.75 12.28 -32.16
C ILE A 211 -2.02 12.78 -30.75
N LEU A 212 -2.53 13.99 -30.58
CA LEU A 212 -2.94 14.51 -29.27
C LEU A 212 -4.03 13.63 -28.63
N GLY A 213 -5.03 13.19 -29.42
CA GLY A 213 -6.06 12.28 -28.94
C GLY A 213 -5.54 10.88 -28.57
N LEU A 214 -4.49 10.39 -29.24
CA LEU A 214 -3.82 9.13 -28.88
C LEU A 214 -2.99 9.28 -27.61
N GLU A 215 -2.29 10.40 -27.43
CA GLU A 215 -1.56 10.70 -26.20
C GLU A 215 -2.50 10.78 -25.00
N GLU A 216 -3.67 11.39 -25.16
CA GLU A 216 -4.67 11.49 -24.11
C GLU A 216 -5.22 10.10 -23.72
N LYS A 217 -5.53 9.26 -24.72
CA LYS A 217 -5.92 7.87 -24.48
C LYS A 217 -4.83 7.04 -23.79
N LEU A 218 -3.57 7.25 -24.11
CA LEU A 218 -2.46 6.59 -23.43
C LEU A 218 -2.36 7.04 -21.97
N LYS A 219 -2.53 8.34 -21.69
CA LYS A 219 -2.57 8.89 -20.33
C LYS A 219 -3.71 8.31 -19.49
N GLU A 220 -4.90 8.16 -20.09
CA GLU A 220 -6.05 7.53 -19.41
C GLU A 220 -5.80 6.05 -19.04
N LYS A 221 -5.05 5.33 -19.88
CA LYS A 221 -4.77 3.90 -19.72
C LYS A 221 -3.62 3.59 -18.76
N ILE A 222 -2.72 4.54 -18.54
CA ILE A 222 -1.54 4.38 -17.71
C ILE A 222 -1.66 5.38 -16.54
N PRO A 223 -1.99 4.92 -15.33
CA PRO A 223 -2.14 5.81 -14.19
C PRO A 223 -0.81 6.54 -13.89
N SER A 224 -0.90 7.80 -13.48
CA SER A 224 0.26 8.57 -13.06
C SER A 224 0.94 7.93 -11.85
N LEU A 225 2.22 8.22 -11.63
CA LEU A 225 2.91 7.77 -10.42
C LEU A 225 2.17 8.24 -9.16
N ASP A 226 1.66 9.47 -9.19
CA ASP A 226 0.90 10.04 -8.08
C ASP A 226 -0.44 9.30 -7.85
N THR A 227 -1.12 8.91 -8.93
CA THR A 227 -2.33 8.07 -8.84
C THR A 227 -2.03 6.73 -8.18
N LEU A 228 -0.89 6.11 -8.51
CA LEU A 228 -0.46 4.85 -7.87
C LEU A 228 -0.18 5.04 -6.38
N LEU A 229 0.53 6.11 -5.99
CA LEU A 229 0.81 6.44 -4.58
C LEU A 229 -0.48 6.63 -3.79
N VAL A 230 -1.42 7.40 -4.34
CA VAL A 230 -2.75 7.64 -3.73
C VAL A 230 -3.54 6.34 -3.63
N ALA A 231 -3.58 5.52 -4.68
CA ALA A 231 -4.32 4.25 -4.70
C ALA A 231 -3.78 3.26 -3.67
N LEU A 232 -2.45 3.09 -3.59
CA LEU A 232 -1.82 2.24 -2.58
C LEU A 232 -2.13 2.74 -1.17
N SER A 233 -2.00 4.04 -0.93
CA SER A 233 -2.30 4.61 0.39
C SER A 233 -3.77 4.52 0.78
N ILE A 234 -4.71 4.51 -0.17
CA ILE A 234 -6.12 4.21 0.09
C ILE A 234 -6.31 2.73 0.41
N LEU A 235 -5.62 1.83 -0.29
CA LEU A 235 -5.65 0.40 0.02
C LEU A 235 -5.20 0.13 1.45
N GLU A 236 -3.99 0.58 1.81
CA GLU A 236 -3.38 0.35 3.10
C GLU A 236 -4.07 1.14 4.24
N GLY A 237 -4.44 2.40 3.98
CA GLY A 237 -5.04 3.30 4.97
C GLY A 237 -6.56 3.17 5.12
N VAL A 238 -7.30 2.64 4.14
CA VAL A 238 -8.77 2.52 4.19
C VAL A 238 -9.21 1.07 4.22
N PHE A 239 -8.84 0.25 3.21
CA PHE A 239 -9.30 -1.14 3.18
C PHE A 239 -8.69 -2.00 4.28
N PHE A 240 -7.42 -1.79 4.63
CA PHE A 240 -6.77 -2.54 5.69
C PHE A 240 -7.22 -2.08 7.07
N SER A 241 -7.48 -0.78 7.27
CA SER A 241 -7.81 -0.22 8.58
C SER A 241 -9.05 -0.85 9.20
N GLY A 242 -10.10 -1.09 8.42
CA GLY A 242 -11.30 -1.77 8.87
C GLY A 242 -11.02 -3.21 9.32
N SER A 243 -10.21 -3.91 8.55
CA SER A 243 -9.81 -5.29 8.83
C SER A 243 -8.89 -5.39 10.06
N PHE A 244 -7.94 -4.48 10.25
CA PHE A 244 -7.15 -4.38 11.49
C PHE A 244 -8.02 -4.15 12.72
N ALA A 245 -9.00 -3.25 12.62
CA ALA A 245 -9.91 -2.97 13.71
C ALA A 245 -10.69 -4.22 14.15
N VAL A 246 -11.08 -5.10 13.23
CA VAL A 246 -11.70 -6.40 13.54
C VAL A 246 -10.74 -7.30 14.33
N ILE A 247 -9.50 -7.42 13.92
CA ILE A 247 -8.51 -8.24 14.61
C ILE A 247 -8.25 -7.69 16.03
N PHE A 248 -8.17 -6.38 16.18
CA PHE A 248 -8.00 -5.76 17.50
C PHE A 248 -9.24 -5.91 18.37
N TRP A 249 -10.43 -5.96 17.80
CA TRP A 249 -11.61 -6.35 18.55
C TRP A 249 -11.52 -7.79 19.07
N PHE A 250 -11.05 -8.76 18.28
CA PHE A 250 -10.80 -10.12 18.76
C PHE A 250 -9.80 -10.14 19.91
N ALA A 251 -8.71 -9.41 19.80
CA ALA A 251 -7.72 -9.33 20.86
C ALA A 251 -8.28 -8.68 22.13
N SER A 252 -9.17 -7.69 22.03
CA SER A 252 -9.88 -7.12 23.21
C SER A 252 -10.75 -8.15 23.93
N GLN A 253 -11.11 -9.24 23.26
CA GLN A 253 -11.81 -10.39 23.79
C GLN A 253 -10.86 -11.54 24.24
N ASN A 254 -9.54 -11.30 24.23
CA ASN A 254 -8.48 -12.30 24.47
C ASN A 254 -8.55 -13.51 23.51
N LYS A 255 -8.87 -13.28 22.24
CA LYS A 255 -8.96 -14.28 21.18
C LYS A 255 -7.94 -13.99 20.08
N PHE A 256 -7.44 -15.08 19.44
CA PHE A 256 -6.55 -15.01 18.29
C PHE A 256 -5.27 -14.19 18.53
N SER A 257 -4.52 -14.56 19.57
CA SER A 257 -3.31 -13.85 19.98
C SER A 257 -2.26 -13.77 18.88
N GLY A 258 -2.10 -14.85 18.09
CA GLY A 258 -1.17 -14.89 16.96
C GLY A 258 -1.58 -13.94 15.84
N ALA A 259 -2.83 -14.04 15.38
CA ALA A 259 -3.38 -13.09 14.40
C ALA A 259 -3.28 -11.64 14.91
N SER A 260 -3.52 -11.39 16.20
CA SER A 260 -3.40 -10.06 16.79
C SER A 260 -1.97 -9.53 16.77
N LYS A 261 -1.00 -10.35 17.15
CA LYS A 261 0.43 -9.97 17.15
C LYS A 261 0.92 -9.71 15.74
N ALA A 262 0.59 -10.59 14.78
CA ALA A 262 0.89 -10.40 13.37
C ALA A 262 0.35 -9.06 12.86
N ASN A 263 -0.95 -8.84 13.05
CA ASN A 263 -1.60 -7.62 12.56
C ASN A 263 -1.14 -6.35 13.30
N GLN A 264 -0.60 -6.44 14.51
CA GLN A 264 0.04 -5.31 15.17
C GLN A 264 1.34 -4.90 14.47
N LEU A 265 2.16 -5.86 14.09
CA LEU A 265 3.41 -5.62 13.37
C LEU A 265 3.11 -5.06 11.96
N ILE A 266 2.29 -5.77 11.20
CA ILE A 266 1.91 -5.39 9.83
C ILE A 266 1.25 -4.01 9.80
N LYS A 267 0.30 -3.73 10.69
CA LYS A 267 -0.34 -2.41 10.79
C LYS A 267 0.67 -1.25 10.92
N ASN A 268 1.75 -1.47 11.67
CA ASN A 268 2.77 -0.42 11.82
C ASN A 268 3.55 -0.20 10.51
N ASP A 269 3.77 -1.27 9.74
CA ASP A 269 4.38 -1.16 8.41
C ASP A 269 3.45 -0.41 7.47
N GLU A 270 2.18 -0.79 7.38
CA GLU A 270 1.19 -0.14 6.52
C GLU A 270 1.01 1.34 6.85
N GLY A 271 1.02 1.70 8.15
CA GLY A 271 1.00 3.11 8.57
C GLY A 271 2.17 3.91 7.99
N LYS A 272 3.38 3.36 8.05
CA LYS A 272 4.58 3.98 7.47
C LYS A 272 4.57 3.99 5.94
N HIS A 273 3.98 2.98 5.30
CA HIS A 273 3.81 2.96 3.84
C HIS A 273 2.92 4.12 3.38
N VAL A 274 1.79 4.34 4.06
CA VAL A 274 0.89 5.49 3.78
C VAL A 274 1.59 6.83 4.03
N GLU A 275 2.31 6.97 5.13
CA GLU A 275 3.08 8.19 5.45
C GLU A 275 4.17 8.46 4.42
N ASN A 276 4.86 7.42 3.94
CA ASN A 276 5.86 7.53 2.89
C ASN A 276 5.24 7.96 1.56
N GLY A 277 4.13 7.34 1.14
CA GLY A 277 3.38 7.75 -0.04
C GLY A 277 2.97 9.22 0.01
N ALA A 278 2.44 9.67 1.16
CA ALA A 278 2.05 11.05 1.39
C ALA A 278 3.25 12.02 1.41
N LEU A 279 4.39 11.61 1.97
CA LEU A 279 5.62 12.41 1.97
C LEU A 279 6.12 12.64 0.54
N ILE A 280 6.19 11.59 -0.28
CA ILE A 280 6.60 11.68 -1.68
C ILE A 280 5.62 12.55 -2.46
N HIS A 281 4.32 12.32 -2.33
CA HIS A 281 3.27 13.13 -2.95
C HIS A 281 3.44 14.62 -2.66
N ARG A 282 3.66 14.98 -1.39
CA ARG A 282 3.76 16.40 -0.98
C ARG A 282 5.06 17.06 -1.40
N THR A 283 6.18 16.32 -1.39
CA THR A 283 7.52 16.90 -1.53
C THR A 283 8.13 16.76 -2.91
N LEU A 284 7.84 15.67 -3.62
CA LEU A 284 8.50 15.33 -4.87
C LEU A 284 7.56 15.42 -6.10
N ILE A 285 6.28 15.14 -5.92
CA ILE A 285 5.33 15.19 -7.03
C ILE A 285 4.97 16.64 -7.37
N LYS A 286 5.28 17.04 -8.60
CA LYS A 286 4.98 18.40 -9.12
C LYS A 286 3.52 18.53 -9.58
N HIS A 287 3.00 17.53 -10.29
CA HIS A 287 1.63 17.51 -10.81
C HIS A 287 0.81 16.47 -10.04
N LYS A 288 0.13 16.96 -9.02
CA LYS A 288 -0.66 16.13 -8.11
C LYS A 288 -1.98 15.73 -8.71
N VAL A 289 -2.46 14.55 -8.33
CA VAL A 289 -3.82 14.08 -8.67
C VAL A 289 -4.84 15.12 -8.19
N PRO A 290 -5.79 15.54 -9.03
CA PRO A 290 -6.82 16.50 -8.63
C PRO A 290 -7.67 15.96 -7.47
N GLN A 291 -8.00 16.82 -6.51
CA GLN A 291 -8.83 16.48 -5.35
C GLN A 291 -10.14 15.80 -5.73
N SER A 292 -10.77 16.20 -6.85
CA SER A 292 -12.00 15.59 -7.34
C SER A 292 -11.83 14.10 -7.66
N LEU A 293 -10.69 13.72 -8.25
CA LEU A 293 -10.38 12.33 -8.59
C LEU A 293 -10.04 11.53 -7.32
N VAL A 294 -9.26 12.11 -6.40
CA VAL A 294 -8.99 11.47 -5.10
C VAL A 294 -10.28 11.23 -4.32
N TYR A 295 -11.22 12.17 -4.35
CA TYR A 295 -12.52 11.99 -3.73
C TYR A 295 -13.36 10.90 -4.38
N GLU A 296 -13.26 10.70 -5.70
CA GLU A 296 -13.89 9.58 -6.39
C GLU A 296 -13.31 8.25 -5.89
N MET A 297 -11.97 8.14 -5.89
CA MET A 297 -11.26 6.96 -5.39
C MET A 297 -11.65 6.61 -3.94
N VAL A 298 -11.65 7.60 -3.05
CA VAL A 298 -11.99 7.42 -1.63
C VAL A 298 -13.46 7.05 -1.44
N LYS A 299 -14.38 7.68 -2.17
CA LYS A 299 -15.82 7.35 -2.09
C LYS A 299 -16.10 5.93 -2.51
N GLU A 300 -15.52 5.50 -3.63
CA GLU A 300 -15.63 4.11 -4.10
C GLU A 300 -15.06 3.14 -3.06
N ALA A 301 -13.86 3.42 -2.52
CA ALA A 301 -13.22 2.58 -1.52
C ALA A 301 -14.08 2.45 -0.25
N VAL A 302 -14.61 3.55 0.28
CA VAL A 302 -15.48 3.55 1.45
C VAL A 302 -16.80 2.82 1.19
N GLU A 303 -17.38 2.93 0.01
CA GLU A 303 -18.57 2.17 -0.37
C GLU A 303 -18.29 0.66 -0.41
N ILE A 304 -17.18 0.26 -1.04
CA ILE A 304 -16.77 -1.14 -1.14
C ILE A 304 -16.47 -1.71 0.25
N GLU A 305 -15.75 -0.96 1.09
CA GLU A 305 -15.44 -1.37 2.45
C GLU A 305 -16.68 -1.47 3.33
N THR A 306 -17.65 -0.57 3.15
CA THR A 306 -18.96 -0.64 3.81
C THR A 306 -19.66 -1.95 3.47
N ALA A 307 -19.74 -2.29 2.18
CA ALA A 307 -20.37 -3.53 1.73
C ALA A 307 -19.62 -4.78 2.23
N PHE A 308 -18.28 -4.71 2.32
CA PHE A 308 -17.48 -5.79 2.89
C PHE A 308 -17.78 -6.01 4.38
N MET A 309 -17.87 -4.95 5.17
CA MET A 309 -18.19 -5.04 6.60
C MET A 309 -19.61 -5.54 6.85
N GLU A 310 -20.59 -5.16 6.01
CA GLU A 310 -21.95 -5.67 6.09
C GLU A 310 -22.03 -7.16 5.71
N ASP A 311 -21.29 -7.60 4.71
CA ASP A 311 -21.21 -9.00 4.29
C ASP A 311 -20.46 -9.85 5.33
N ALA A 312 -19.36 -9.37 5.88
CA ALA A 312 -18.58 -10.08 6.89
C ALA A 312 -19.32 -10.21 8.24
N MET A 313 -20.19 -9.25 8.59
CA MET A 313 -20.94 -9.17 9.86
C MET A 313 -22.43 -8.91 9.61
N PRO A 314 -23.19 -9.83 9.00
CA PRO A 314 -24.61 -9.64 8.74
C PRO A 314 -25.41 -9.52 10.05
N GLU A 315 -24.96 -10.18 11.09
CA GLU A 315 -25.44 -10.04 12.46
C GLU A 315 -24.37 -9.39 13.32
N GLY A 316 -24.71 -8.33 14.06
CA GLY A 316 -23.75 -7.66 14.92
C GLY A 316 -23.20 -8.60 16.00
N LEU A 317 -21.92 -8.42 16.34
CA LEU A 317 -21.28 -9.08 17.46
C LEU A 317 -21.24 -8.16 18.69
N ARG A 318 -21.00 -8.70 19.88
CA ARG A 318 -20.95 -7.89 21.09
C ARG A 318 -19.84 -6.83 21.04
N GLY A 319 -20.22 -5.56 20.94
CA GLY A 319 -19.28 -4.44 20.85
C GLY A 319 -18.69 -4.21 19.45
N MET A 320 -19.16 -4.97 18.43
CA MET A 320 -18.75 -4.84 17.05
C MET A 320 -19.95 -4.97 16.12
N ASN A 321 -20.14 -4.01 15.23
CA ASN A 321 -21.20 -4.06 14.22
C ASN A 321 -20.78 -3.24 12.98
N SER A 322 -21.43 -3.52 11.84
CA SER A 322 -21.11 -2.88 10.57
C SER A 322 -21.24 -1.35 10.62
N LYS A 323 -22.25 -0.80 11.31
CA LYS A 323 -22.43 0.65 11.42
C LYS A 323 -21.27 1.34 12.13
N LEU A 324 -20.75 0.73 13.21
CA LEU A 324 -19.58 1.21 13.91
C LEU A 324 -18.35 1.18 13.00
N MET A 325 -18.16 0.07 12.30
CA MET A 325 -17.04 -0.10 11.38
C MET A 325 -17.07 0.87 10.20
N VAL A 326 -18.23 1.13 9.62
CA VAL A 326 -18.40 2.14 8.55
C VAL A 326 -17.95 3.54 9.02
N ARG A 327 -18.22 3.91 10.27
CA ARG A 327 -17.76 5.17 10.82
C ARG A 327 -16.25 5.20 11.00
N TYR A 328 -15.65 4.09 11.44
CA TYR A 328 -14.21 3.96 11.57
C TYR A 328 -13.51 4.03 10.20
N VAL A 329 -14.03 3.37 9.18
CA VAL A 329 -13.54 3.43 7.80
C VAL A 329 -13.57 4.87 7.25
N LYS A 330 -14.65 5.61 7.49
CA LYS A 330 -14.74 7.03 7.12
C LYS A 330 -13.73 7.90 7.85
N TYR A 331 -13.47 7.63 9.13
CA TYR A 331 -12.42 8.30 9.89
C TYR A 331 -11.04 8.03 9.29
N SER A 332 -10.73 6.77 8.94
CA SER A 332 -9.48 6.38 8.28
C SER A 332 -9.31 7.05 6.91
N ALA A 333 -10.40 7.15 6.15
CA ALA A 333 -10.40 7.86 4.86
C ALA A 333 -10.08 9.36 5.02
N ASP A 334 -10.65 10.03 6.01
CA ASP A 334 -10.34 11.42 6.34
C ASP A 334 -8.86 11.59 6.77
N TRP A 335 -8.28 10.61 7.46
CA TRP A 335 -6.88 10.61 7.83
C TRP A 335 -5.95 10.50 6.60
N VAL A 336 -6.23 9.59 5.67
CA VAL A 336 -5.47 9.48 4.41
C VAL A 336 -5.52 10.77 3.63
N LEU A 337 -6.71 11.38 3.49
CA LEU A 337 -6.87 12.68 2.81
C LEU A 337 -6.02 13.77 3.45
N ASP A 338 -6.04 13.88 4.78
CA ASP A 338 -5.29 14.88 5.56
C ASP A 338 -3.77 14.69 5.38
N LEU A 339 -3.27 13.45 5.41
CA LEU A 339 -1.86 13.16 5.17
C LEU A 339 -1.39 13.59 3.79
N PHE A 340 -2.21 13.40 2.77
CA PHE A 340 -1.91 13.83 1.40
C PHE A 340 -2.10 15.34 1.18
N GLY A 341 -2.69 16.05 2.15
CA GLY A 341 -2.94 17.49 2.08
C GLY A 341 -4.23 17.85 1.34
N TYR A 342 -5.15 16.91 1.19
CA TYR A 342 -6.50 17.14 0.69
C TYR A 342 -7.46 17.46 1.84
N GLU A 343 -8.56 18.15 1.54
CA GLU A 343 -9.61 18.39 2.53
C GLU A 343 -10.31 17.11 2.93
N LYS A 344 -10.71 17.01 4.20
CA LYS A 344 -11.50 15.88 4.71
C LYS A 344 -12.86 15.82 4.02
N LEU A 345 -13.37 14.61 3.83
CA LEU A 345 -14.63 14.37 3.12
C LEU A 345 -15.79 14.05 4.06
N TYR A 346 -15.53 13.34 5.16
CA TYR A 346 -16.55 12.79 6.05
C TYR A 346 -16.60 13.50 7.41
N PHE A 347 -15.54 14.15 7.84
CA PHE A 347 -15.41 14.87 9.11
C PHE A 347 -15.77 14.02 10.34
N VAL A 348 -15.50 12.71 10.28
CA VAL A 348 -15.74 11.80 11.39
C VAL A 348 -14.67 12.00 12.46
N LYS A 349 -15.11 12.16 13.72
CA LYS A 349 -14.20 12.23 14.87
C LYS A 349 -13.93 10.82 15.41
N PHE A 350 -12.73 10.62 15.94
CA PHE A 350 -12.42 9.42 16.70
C PHE A 350 -13.29 9.39 17.97
N GLU A 351 -13.91 8.25 18.23
CA GLU A 351 -14.82 8.08 19.36
C GLU A 351 -14.32 7.00 20.32
N ASP A 352 -14.74 7.08 21.58
CA ASP A 352 -14.40 6.07 22.60
C ASP A 352 -14.90 4.67 22.24
N THR A 353 -15.90 4.57 21.36
CA THR A 353 -16.38 3.29 20.80
C THR A 353 -15.31 2.57 19.94
N PHE A 354 -14.26 3.27 19.51
CA PHE A 354 -13.09 2.71 18.82
C PHE A 354 -11.92 2.39 19.78
N ASP A 355 -12.14 2.44 21.09
CA ASP A 355 -11.08 2.23 22.09
C ASP A 355 -10.37 0.88 21.98
N PHE A 356 -11.01 -0.15 21.38
CA PHE A 356 -10.33 -1.40 21.10
C PHE A 356 -9.21 -1.23 20.05
N CYS A 357 -9.27 -0.22 19.21
CA CYS A 357 -8.16 0.15 18.31
C CYS A 357 -7.03 0.87 19.05
N LYS A 358 -7.31 1.51 20.20
CA LYS A 358 -6.32 2.19 21.06
C LYS A 358 -5.66 1.25 22.06
N LYS A 359 -6.43 0.31 22.65
CA LYS A 359 -6.06 -0.44 23.86
C LYS A 359 -5.22 -1.68 23.63
N GLN A 360 -4.77 -1.94 22.41
CA GLN A 360 -4.03 -3.15 22.11
C GLN A 360 -2.54 -3.00 22.29
N SER A 361 -2.15 -2.73 23.52
CA SER A 361 -0.81 -3.03 23.97
C SER A 361 -0.85 -4.17 24.96
N ILE A 362 -0.13 -5.23 24.64
CA ILE A 362 0.33 -6.21 25.61
C ILE A 362 1.52 -5.63 26.40
N SER A 363 1.98 -4.45 26.06
CA SER A 363 2.91 -3.61 26.80
C SER A 363 2.45 -2.16 26.72
N ASP A 364 2.63 -1.39 27.79
CA ASP A 364 2.10 -0.05 28.07
C ASP A 364 2.40 1.09 27.08
N THR A 365 2.69 0.79 25.82
CA THR A 365 3.01 1.74 24.76
C THR A 365 2.20 1.47 23.51
N PHE A 366 0.89 1.72 23.56
CA PHE A 366 0.07 1.76 22.36
C PHE A 366 -0.40 3.17 22.10
N THR A 367 0.05 3.69 21.00
CA THR A 367 -0.45 4.90 20.42
C THR A 367 -1.29 4.61 19.21
N ASP A 368 -2.24 5.48 19.03
CA ASP A 368 -3.17 5.64 17.96
C ASP A 368 -2.49 5.30 16.60
N PHE A 369 -3.11 4.43 15.80
CA PHE A 369 -2.72 4.16 14.41
C PHE A 369 -2.31 5.44 13.66
N PHE A 370 -2.84 6.56 14.11
CA PHE A 370 -2.72 7.86 13.48
C PHE A 370 -1.75 8.83 14.17
N LYS A 371 -1.07 8.43 15.24
CA LYS A 371 -0.17 9.32 16.00
C LYS A 371 1.29 8.89 16.07
N GLY A 372 1.68 7.82 15.39
CA GLY A 372 3.09 7.44 15.22
C GLY A 372 3.96 7.54 16.48
N GLU A 373 3.51 6.94 17.61
CA GLU A 373 4.34 6.89 18.82
C GLU A 373 4.91 5.47 19.00
N GLU A 374 6.10 5.42 19.51
CA GLU A 374 7.07 4.33 19.54
C GLU A 374 6.49 2.96 19.95
N VAL A 375 6.61 1.99 19.08
CA VAL A 375 6.56 0.58 19.45
C VAL A 375 7.98 0.16 19.82
N ASN A 376 8.18 -0.41 21.01
CA ASN A 376 9.46 -1.03 21.36
C ASN A 376 9.67 -2.28 20.50
N TYR A 377 10.31 -2.11 19.36
CA TYR A 377 10.87 -3.21 18.58
C TYR A 377 12.11 -3.75 19.31
N LYS A 378 12.20 -5.07 19.47
CA LYS A 378 13.50 -5.68 19.74
C LYS A 378 14.36 -5.49 18.50
N ILE A 379 15.41 -4.69 18.61
CA ILE A 379 16.40 -4.55 17.55
C ILE A 379 16.98 -5.94 17.31
N HIS A 380 16.80 -6.49 16.13
CA HIS A 380 17.43 -7.75 15.74
C HIS A 380 18.96 -7.56 15.80
N GLY A 381 19.61 -8.26 16.71
CA GLY A 381 21.07 -8.23 16.89
C GLY A 381 21.59 -7.78 18.26
N GLU A 382 20.74 -7.44 19.21
CA GLU A 382 21.20 -7.21 20.58
C GLU A 382 21.42 -8.54 21.32
N ASN A 383 22.67 -8.96 21.38
CA ASN A 383 23.13 -9.78 22.48
C ASN A 383 22.96 -8.98 23.77
N GLU A 384 22.49 -9.62 24.84
CA GLU A 384 22.17 -9.07 26.17
C GLU A 384 23.31 -8.28 26.87
N ASN A 385 24.39 -7.92 26.17
CA ASN A 385 25.59 -7.26 26.70
C ASN A 385 26.04 -6.00 25.94
N ALA A 386 25.23 -5.40 25.07
CA ALA A 386 25.57 -4.14 24.43
C ALA A 386 24.80 -2.99 25.09
N GLY A 387 25.44 -2.30 26.03
CA GLY A 387 24.91 -1.09 26.63
C GLY A 387 24.66 0.00 25.59
N ASP A 388 23.69 0.85 25.91
CA ASP A 388 23.23 2.04 25.22
C ASP A 388 24.13 2.57 24.09
N ARG A 389 23.84 2.20 22.85
CA ARG A 389 24.35 2.92 21.68
C ARG A 389 23.29 3.91 21.21
N MET A 390 23.26 5.04 21.90
CA MET A 390 22.63 6.23 21.37
C MET A 390 23.38 6.61 20.09
N VAL A 391 22.70 6.58 18.94
CA VAL A 391 23.24 7.15 17.70
C VAL A 391 23.18 8.67 17.87
N VAL A 392 24.27 9.25 18.29
CA VAL A 392 24.45 10.70 18.32
C VAL A 392 24.77 11.14 16.90
N PHE A 393 23.87 11.86 16.27
CA PHE A 393 24.16 12.57 15.03
C PHE A 393 25.05 13.77 15.39
N HIS A 394 26.29 13.76 14.95
CA HIS A 394 27.14 14.94 14.97
C HIS A 394 26.79 15.81 13.76
N ASP A 395 26.32 17.01 14.01
CA ASP A 395 26.09 18.09 13.02
C ASP A 395 27.40 18.75 12.52
N ASP A 396 28.55 18.08 12.66
CA ASP A 396 29.83 18.64 12.27
C ASP A 396 30.30 18.08 10.92
N LEU A 397 29.73 18.58 9.84
CA LEU A 397 30.30 18.49 8.49
C LEU A 397 30.26 19.86 7.78
N ASP A 398 30.69 20.92 8.49
CA ASP A 398 31.29 22.08 7.86
C ASP A 398 32.81 21.91 7.93
N GLU A 399 33.45 21.88 6.74
CA GLU A 399 34.90 21.73 6.45
C GLU A 399 35.34 20.33 6.00
N ILE A 400 35.13 20.06 4.69
CA ILE A 400 36.22 19.62 3.76
C ILE A 400 35.79 20.01 2.34
#